data_a9e9d6484e4f21c275ca43d27bbca3f2
#
_entry.id   a9e9d6484e4f21c275ca43d27bbca3f2
#
_cell.length_a   1.000
_cell.length_b   1.000
_cell.length_c   1.000
_cell.angle_alpha   90.00
_cell.angle_beta   90.00
_cell.angle_gamma   90.00
#
_symmetry.space_group_name_H-M   'P 1'
#
loop_
_entity.id
_entity.type
_entity.pdbx_description
1 polymer ?
#
loop_
_entity_poly.entity_id
_entity_poly.type
_entity_poly.pdbx_seq_one_letter_code
_entity_poly.pdbx_strand_id
1 'polypeptide(L)'
;MEATTILFIGRIQANQTSLALEKRYRVLRAASGKQALSLAAAQPPQAVVLDAASMRTPGERICQALRDGLPAAPILHIHPGPKQDVRTVADVVLFAPVSSRRLLSAMGRLLKTQDDALITCGPFTMNLARRILVVHGQETHLTPKQALLVEMFLRNPDRTLDRKILMEKVWNTDYLGDTRTLDVHIRWIRQ
;
A
#
# COMPACT_ATOMS: atom_id res chain seq x y z
N MET A 1 15.63 13.66 -9.20
CA MET A 1 14.42 12.87 -8.80
C MET A 1 14.66 11.43 -9.23
N GLU A 2 14.68 10.51 -8.29
CA GLU A 2 14.78 9.08 -8.61
C GLU A 2 13.53 8.62 -9.35
N ALA A 3 13.74 7.85 -10.44
CA ALA A 3 12.64 7.34 -11.24
C ALA A 3 11.86 6.29 -10.42
N THR A 4 10.53 6.45 -10.30
CA THR A 4 9.65 5.50 -9.61
C THR A 4 9.83 4.08 -10.17
N THR A 5 10.21 3.13 -9.32
CA THR A 5 10.46 1.74 -9.70
C THR A 5 9.21 0.90 -9.53
N ILE A 6 8.78 0.25 -10.61
CA ILE A 6 7.61 -0.65 -10.65
C ILE A 6 8.08 -2.09 -10.90
N LEU A 7 7.59 -3.01 -10.09
CA LEU A 7 7.79 -4.44 -10.33
C LEU A 7 6.63 -4.99 -11.18
N PHE A 8 6.94 -5.38 -12.41
CA PHE A 8 5.97 -5.97 -13.33
C PHE A 8 6.11 -7.50 -13.36
N ILE A 9 5.02 -8.20 -13.09
CA ILE A 9 4.94 -9.66 -13.16
C ILE A 9 3.99 -10.04 -14.30
N GLY A 10 4.50 -10.77 -15.28
CA GLY A 10 3.76 -11.17 -16.44
C GLY A 10 4.62 -11.92 -17.43
N ARG A 11 4.15 -12.10 -18.67
CA ARG A 11 5.00 -12.66 -19.73
C ARG A 11 6.22 -11.78 -19.95
N ILE A 12 7.39 -12.43 -20.10
CA ILE A 12 8.68 -11.74 -20.32
C ILE A 12 8.70 -10.98 -21.64
N GLN A 13 8.02 -11.51 -22.67
CA GLN A 13 7.88 -10.79 -23.94
C GLN A 13 7.15 -9.47 -23.72
N ALA A 14 7.74 -8.39 -24.25
CA ALA A 14 7.16 -7.06 -24.16
C ALA A 14 5.74 -7.05 -24.74
N ASN A 15 4.76 -6.74 -23.90
CA ASN A 15 3.38 -6.53 -24.31
C ASN A 15 3.03 -5.03 -24.18
N GLN A 16 1.87 -4.62 -24.71
CA GLN A 16 1.45 -3.23 -24.65
C GLN A 16 1.41 -2.68 -23.23
N THR A 17 1.10 -3.54 -22.26
CA THR A 17 1.02 -3.21 -20.84
C THR A 17 2.39 -2.82 -20.28
N SER A 18 3.40 -3.67 -20.45
CA SER A 18 4.75 -3.42 -19.94
C SER A 18 5.44 -2.26 -20.66
N LEU A 19 5.27 -2.16 -21.99
CA LEU A 19 5.81 -1.03 -22.77
C LEU A 19 5.19 0.32 -22.37
N ALA A 20 3.92 0.34 -22.00
CA ALA A 20 3.28 1.56 -21.52
C ALA A 20 3.87 2.02 -20.18
N LEU A 21 4.18 1.10 -19.27
CA LEU A 21 4.79 1.42 -17.98
C LEU A 21 6.24 1.93 -18.15
N GLU A 22 7.03 1.32 -19.02
CA GLU A 22 8.44 1.69 -19.27
C GLU A 22 8.61 3.12 -19.80
N LYS A 23 7.57 3.69 -20.42
CA LYS A 23 7.60 5.09 -20.86
C LYS A 23 7.62 6.11 -19.72
N ARG A 24 7.21 5.69 -18.52
CA ARG A 24 7.03 6.61 -17.36
C ARG A 24 7.78 6.18 -16.10
N TYR A 25 8.08 4.89 -15.98
CA TYR A 25 8.62 4.29 -14.76
C TYR A 25 9.83 3.43 -15.08
N ARG A 26 10.68 3.24 -14.08
CA ARG A 26 11.69 2.18 -14.13
C ARG A 26 11.00 0.85 -13.84
N VAL A 27 11.03 -0.10 -14.79
CA VAL A 27 10.31 -1.36 -14.67
C VAL A 27 11.27 -2.53 -14.43
N LEU A 28 11.10 -3.21 -13.28
CA LEU A 28 11.71 -4.51 -13.01
C LEU A 28 10.75 -5.59 -13.50
N ARG A 29 11.24 -6.53 -14.29
CA ARG A 29 10.39 -7.59 -14.89
C ARG A 29 10.62 -8.94 -14.21
N ALA A 30 9.54 -9.63 -13.89
CA ALA A 30 9.53 -10.98 -13.37
C ALA A 30 8.53 -11.86 -14.14
N ALA A 31 8.90 -13.12 -14.39
CA ALA A 31 8.03 -14.11 -15.03
C ALA A 31 7.16 -14.88 -14.01
N SER A 32 7.47 -14.77 -12.72
CA SER A 32 6.76 -15.47 -11.64
C SER A 32 6.78 -14.69 -10.33
N GLY A 33 5.86 -15.04 -9.42
CA GLY A 33 5.83 -14.44 -8.08
C GLY A 33 7.13 -14.68 -7.29
N LYS A 34 7.73 -15.88 -7.40
CA LYS A 34 9.01 -16.19 -6.73
C LYS A 34 10.15 -15.28 -7.21
N GLN A 35 10.29 -15.12 -8.53
CA GLN A 35 11.27 -14.21 -9.10
C GLN A 35 11.02 -12.76 -8.70
N ALA A 36 9.74 -12.36 -8.65
CA ALA A 36 9.34 -11.03 -8.24
C ALA A 36 9.78 -10.70 -6.80
N LEU A 37 9.57 -11.63 -5.87
CA LEU A 37 10.00 -11.45 -4.47
C LEU A 37 11.53 -11.38 -4.35
N SER A 38 12.28 -12.19 -5.11
CA SER A 38 13.73 -12.12 -5.14
C SER A 38 14.26 -10.78 -5.67
N LEU A 39 13.65 -10.26 -6.74
CA LEU A 39 14.01 -8.94 -7.29
C LEU A 39 13.67 -7.80 -6.32
N ALA A 40 12.50 -7.89 -5.67
CA ALA A 40 12.06 -6.89 -4.70
C ALA A 40 12.94 -6.85 -3.44
N ALA A 41 13.51 -7.97 -3.02
CA ALA A 41 14.45 -8.02 -1.91
C ALA A 41 15.76 -7.28 -2.23
N ALA A 42 16.23 -7.35 -3.49
CA ALA A 42 17.42 -6.63 -3.94
C ALA A 42 17.13 -5.16 -4.24
N GLN A 43 15.95 -4.86 -4.76
CA GLN A 43 15.53 -3.51 -5.15
C GLN A 43 14.03 -3.32 -4.85
N PRO A 44 13.69 -2.72 -3.68
CA PRO A 44 12.30 -2.53 -3.26
C PRO A 44 11.52 -1.66 -4.26
N PRO A 45 10.39 -2.16 -4.82
CA PRO A 45 9.56 -1.38 -5.74
C PRO A 45 8.58 -0.49 -5.00
N GLN A 46 8.25 0.68 -5.57
CA GLN A 46 7.19 1.55 -5.08
C GLN A 46 5.78 1.03 -5.40
N ALA A 47 5.63 0.18 -6.42
CA ALA A 47 4.37 -0.51 -6.69
C ALA A 47 4.61 -1.80 -7.49
N VAL A 48 3.63 -2.69 -7.45
CA VAL A 48 3.62 -3.97 -8.16
C VAL A 48 2.48 -4.00 -9.17
N VAL A 49 2.76 -4.47 -10.38
CA VAL A 49 1.75 -4.76 -11.41
C VAL A 49 1.78 -6.26 -11.71
N LEU A 50 0.73 -6.97 -11.35
CA LEU A 50 0.54 -8.37 -11.70
C LEU A 50 -0.34 -8.46 -12.95
N ASP A 51 0.25 -8.77 -14.09
CA ASP A 51 -0.47 -9.03 -15.36
C ASP A 51 -0.81 -10.53 -15.48
N ALA A 52 -1.74 -10.98 -14.64
CA ALA A 52 -2.21 -12.36 -14.63
C ALA A 52 -2.92 -12.74 -15.94
N ALA A 53 -3.51 -11.76 -16.63
CA ALA A 53 -4.12 -11.97 -17.94
C ALA A 53 -3.10 -12.46 -18.97
N SER A 54 -1.89 -11.89 -19.00
CA SER A 54 -0.81 -12.36 -19.89
C SER A 54 -0.31 -13.75 -19.52
N MET A 55 -0.40 -14.14 -18.28
CA MET A 55 0.04 -15.44 -17.75
C MET A 55 -1.01 -16.53 -17.90
N ARG A 56 -2.23 -16.20 -18.35
CA ARG A 56 -3.37 -17.14 -18.47
C ARG A 56 -3.72 -17.82 -17.13
N THR A 57 -3.61 -17.11 -16.03
CA THR A 57 -3.97 -17.56 -14.68
C THR A 57 -4.81 -16.49 -14.00
N PRO A 58 -5.72 -16.82 -13.06
CA PRO A 58 -6.41 -15.84 -12.25
C PRO A 58 -5.46 -14.96 -11.42
N GLY A 59 -4.29 -15.48 -11.03
CA GLY A 59 -3.24 -14.74 -10.34
C GLY A 59 -3.48 -14.51 -8.85
N GLU A 60 -4.56 -14.97 -8.27
CA GLU A 60 -4.94 -14.73 -6.87
C GLU A 60 -3.88 -15.23 -5.88
N ARG A 61 -3.35 -16.46 -6.10
CA ARG A 61 -2.27 -17.04 -5.27
C ARG A 61 -0.98 -16.25 -5.38
N ILE A 62 -0.67 -15.76 -6.59
CA ILE A 62 0.52 -14.92 -6.82
C ILE A 62 0.32 -13.58 -6.09
N CYS A 63 -0.87 -12.99 -6.20
CA CYS A 63 -1.21 -11.75 -5.53
C CYS A 63 -1.09 -11.88 -4.00
N GLN A 64 -1.58 -12.99 -3.43
CA GLN A 64 -1.45 -13.25 -2.00
C GLN A 64 0.02 -13.38 -1.58
N ALA A 65 0.82 -14.17 -2.29
CA ALA A 65 2.25 -14.32 -1.99
C ALA A 65 3.02 -12.99 -2.10
N LEU A 66 2.64 -12.15 -3.07
CA LEU A 66 3.21 -10.80 -3.21
C LEU A 66 2.80 -9.90 -2.04
N ARG A 67 1.56 -9.98 -1.57
CA ARG A 67 1.10 -9.23 -0.40
C ARG A 67 1.83 -9.64 0.87
N ASP A 68 2.03 -10.94 1.05
CA ASP A 68 2.72 -11.49 2.24
C ASP A 68 4.22 -11.10 2.24
N GLY A 69 4.87 -11.16 1.06
CA GLY A 69 6.29 -10.83 0.93
C GLY A 69 6.58 -9.34 0.76
N LEU A 70 5.62 -8.55 0.32
CA LEU A 70 5.75 -7.11 0.04
C LEU A 70 4.56 -6.34 0.65
N PRO A 71 4.37 -6.37 1.97
CA PRO A 71 3.21 -5.75 2.62
C PRO A 71 3.14 -4.25 2.35
N ALA A 72 4.30 -3.64 2.12
CA ALA A 72 4.43 -2.21 1.83
C ALA A 72 4.20 -1.82 0.36
N ALA A 73 4.31 -2.69 -0.65
CA ALA A 73 4.12 -2.31 -2.04
C ALA A 73 2.64 -2.41 -2.51
N PRO A 74 1.99 -1.34 -3.04
CA PRO A 74 0.64 -1.44 -3.58
C PRO A 74 0.64 -2.34 -4.81
N ILE A 75 -0.42 -3.14 -4.92
CA ILE A 75 -0.54 -4.13 -5.99
C ILE A 75 -1.69 -3.73 -6.92
N LEU A 76 -1.39 -3.56 -8.20
CA LEU A 76 -2.36 -3.50 -9.28
C LEU A 76 -2.43 -4.87 -9.95
N HIS A 77 -3.61 -5.48 -9.94
CA HIS A 77 -3.85 -6.81 -10.53
C HIS A 77 -4.65 -6.69 -11.82
N ILE A 78 -4.10 -7.14 -12.95
CA ILE A 78 -4.82 -7.28 -14.22
C ILE A 78 -5.35 -8.70 -14.32
N HIS A 79 -6.64 -8.86 -14.05
CA HIS A 79 -7.32 -10.15 -14.03
C HIS A 79 -7.78 -10.56 -15.43
N PRO A 80 -7.67 -11.86 -15.85
CA PRO A 80 -8.06 -12.32 -17.17
C PRO A 80 -9.57 -12.44 -17.40
N GLY A 81 -10.34 -12.60 -16.33
CA GLY A 81 -11.76 -12.89 -16.41
C GLY A 81 -12.67 -11.69 -16.16
N PRO A 82 -14.00 -11.91 -16.22
CA PRO A 82 -15.00 -10.90 -15.93
C PRO A 82 -14.96 -10.45 -14.46
N LYS A 83 -15.66 -9.38 -14.16
CA LYS A 83 -15.67 -8.74 -12.82
C LYS A 83 -16.30 -9.60 -11.69
N GLN A 84 -16.94 -10.70 -12.03
CA GLN A 84 -17.65 -11.57 -11.08
C GLN A 84 -16.65 -12.49 -10.34
N ASP A 85 -16.82 -12.63 -9.02
CA ASP A 85 -16.15 -13.57 -8.11
C ASP A 85 -14.60 -13.47 -8.01
N VAL A 86 -14.04 -12.29 -8.17
CA VAL A 86 -12.58 -12.09 -8.00
C VAL A 86 -12.25 -11.92 -6.50
N ARG A 87 -11.58 -12.91 -5.94
CA ARG A 87 -11.01 -12.87 -4.58
C ARG A 87 -9.55 -12.50 -4.65
N THR A 88 -9.23 -11.22 -4.55
CA THR A 88 -7.85 -10.75 -4.59
C THR A 88 -7.56 -9.76 -3.46
N VAL A 89 -6.32 -9.76 -3.00
CA VAL A 89 -5.80 -8.82 -1.99
C VAL A 89 -5.11 -7.61 -2.64
N ALA A 90 -5.31 -7.40 -3.94
CA ALA A 90 -4.78 -6.25 -4.66
C ALA A 90 -5.50 -4.96 -4.27
N ASP A 91 -4.76 -3.84 -4.29
CA ASP A 91 -5.31 -2.51 -4.01
C ASP A 91 -6.15 -1.99 -5.18
N VAL A 92 -5.79 -2.38 -6.41
CA VAL A 92 -6.54 -2.05 -7.63
C VAL A 92 -6.67 -3.29 -8.51
N VAL A 93 -7.88 -3.55 -9.02
CA VAL A 93 -8.13 -4.62 -9.98
C VAL A 93 -8.60 -4.03 -11.31
N LEU A 94 -7.92 -4.41 -12.38
CA LEU A 94 -8.33 -4.14 -13.76
C LEU A 94 -8.68 -5.47 -14.44
N PHE A 95 -9.66 -5.44 -15.33
CA PHE A 95 -10.09 -6.62 -16.09
C PHE A 95 -9.63 -6.50 -17.53
N ALA A 96 -8.99 -7.55 -18.04
CA ALA A 96 -8.54 -7.60 -19.43
C ALA A 96 -9.75 -7.59 -20.41
N PRO A 97 -9.62 -6.93 -21.57
CA PRO A 97 -8.45 -6.22 -22.07
C PRO A 97 -8.27 -4.83 -21.42
N VAL A 98 -7.04 -4.45 -21.12
CA VAL A 98 -6.70 -3.17 -20.49
C VAL A 98 -5.93 -2.29 -21.46
N SER A 99 -6.45 -1.09 -21.74
CA SER A 99 -5.73 -0.11 -22.54
C SER A 99 -4.59 0.54 -21.75
N SER A 100 -3.51 0.95 -22.44
CA SER A 100 -2.37 1.64 -21.84
C SER A 100 -2.81 2.88 -21.06
N ARG A 101 -3.76 3.65 -21.57
CA ARG A 101 -4.32 4.84 -20.90
C ARG A 101 -4.98 4.48 -19.56
N ARG A 102 -5.79 3.41 -19.52
CA ARG A 102 -6.47 2.96 -18.31
C ARG A 102 -5.46 2.46 -17.27
N LEU A 103 -4.45 1.70 -17.70
CA LEU A 103 -3.37 1.23 -16.84
C LEU A 103 -2.60 2.39 -16.22
N LEU A 104 -2.10 3.32 -17.04
CA LEU A 104 -1.32 4.46 -16.55
C LEU A 104 -2.14 5.38 -15.63
N SER A 105 -3.43 5.57 -15.91
CA SER A 105 -4.32 6.32 -15.02
C SER A 105 -4.53 5.62 -13.67
N ALA A 106 -4.71 4.29 -13.68
CA ALA A 106 -4.84 3.50 -12.46
C ALA A 106 -3.54 3.50 -11.63
N MET A 107 -2.39 3.36 -12.29
CA MET A 107 -1.06 3.45 -11.65
C MET A 107 -0.82 4.83 -11.04
N GLY A 108 -1.14 5.90 -11.76
CA GLY A 108 -0.99 7.27 -11.24
C GLY A 108 -1.83 7.52 -10.00
N ARG A 109 -3.07 7.03 -9.97
CA ARG A 109 -3.91 7.10 -8.77
C ARG A 109 -3.38 6.25 -7.63
N LEU A 110 -2.94 5.02 -7.92
CA LEU A 110 -2.40 4.11 -6.93
C LEU A 110 -1.16 4.68 -6.22
N LEU A 111 -0.23 5.24 -7.01
CA LEU A 111 0.97 5.89 -6.47
C LEU A 111 0.64 7.18 -5.71
N LYS A 112 -0.27 8.01 -6.24
CA LYS A 112 -0.73 9.23 -5.57
C LYS A 112 -1.43 8.94 -4.25
N THR A 113 -2.27 7.91 -4.19
CA THR A 113 -2.91 7.48 -2.94
C THR A 113 -1.88 7.06 -1.90
N GLN A 114 -0.72 6.54 -2.34
CA GLN A 114 0.40 6.24 -1.42
C GLN A 114 1.08 7.50 -0.90
N ASP A 115 1.33 8.48 -1.76
CA ASP A 115 1.93 9.75 -1.34
C ASP A 115 0.97 10.51 -0.41
N ASP A 116 -0.31 10.57 -0.74
CA ASP A 116 -1.36 11.18 0.10
C ASP A 116 -1.61 10.39 1.41
N ALA A 117 -1.29 9.10 1.42
CA ALA A 117 -1.39 8.26 2.60
C ALA A 117 -0.15 8.33 3.51
N LEU A 118 0.93 8.97 3.07
CA LEU A 118 2.13 9.17 3.88
C LEU A 118 2.01 10.48 4.67
N ILE A 119 2.19 10.38 5.97
CA ILE A 119 2.36 11.54 6.86
C ILE A 119 3.78 11.48 7.40
N THR A 120 4.54 12.54 7.17
CA THR A 120 5.89 12.69 7.75
C THR A 120 5.89 13.86 8.72
N CYS A 121 6.39 13.61 9.93
CA CYS A 121 6.55 14.61 10.97
C CYS A 121 7.81 14.31 11.79
N GLY A 122 8.86 15.12 11.64
CA GLY A 122 10.15 14.85 12.26
C GLY A 122 10.72 13.49 11.84
N PRO A 123 11.10 12.62 12.81
CA PRO A 123 11.64 11.28 12.52
C PRO A 123 10.55 10.25 12.16
N PHE A 124 9.27 10.63 12.22
CA PHE A 124 8.15 9.73 12.03
C PHE A 124 7.64 9.81 10.60
N THR A 125 7.50 8.65 9.94
CA THR A 125 6.80 8.50 8.66
C THR A 125 5.75 7.43 8.81
N MET A 126 4.49 7.78 8.60
CA MET A 126 3.35 6.88 8.72
C MET A 126 2.68 6.65 7.38
N ASN A 127 2.50 5.39 7.01
CA ASN A 127 1.63 4.99 5.93
C ASN A 127 0.23 4.68 6.49
N LEU A 128 -0.72 5.56 6.24
CA LEU A 128 -2.09 5.45 6.74
C LEU A 128 -2.84 4.23 6.19
N ALA A 129 -2.68 3.98 4.88
CA ALA A 129 -3.38 2.89 4.22
C ALA A 129 -2.96 1.51 4.77
N ARG A 130 -1.71 1.39 5.18
CA ARG A 130 -1.11 0.14 5.68
C ARG A 130 -0.97 0.08 7.17
N ARG A 131 -1.18 1.20 7.84
CA ARG A 131 -0.98 1.34 9.28
C ARG A 131 0.43 0.95 9.72
N ILE A 132 1.42 1.37 8.93
CA ILE A 132 2.83 1.19 9.22
C ILE A 132 3.40 2.53 9.67
N LEU A 133 4.04 2.55 10.82
CA LEU A 133 4.82 3.66 11.33
C LEU A 133 6.30 3.31 11.18
N VAL A 134 7.07 4.20 10.58
CA VAL A 134 8.54 4.10 10.47
C VAL A 134 9.15 5.16 11.37
N VAL A 135 10.05 4.75 12.26
CA VAL A 135 10.80 5.63 13.16
C VAL A 135 12.27 5.21 13.10
N HIS A 136 13.15 6.11 12.72
CA HIS A 136 14.58 5.83 12.55
C HIS A 136 14.88 4.59 11.69
N GLY A 137 14.05 4.34 10.65
CA GLY A 137 14.19 3.20 9.74
C GLY A 137 13.60 1.88 10.26
N GLN A 138 13.03 1.85 11.47
CA GLN A 138 12.34 0.68 12.00
C GLN A 138 10.84 0.76 11.71
N GLU A 139 10.30 -0.30 11.12
CA GLU A 139 8.88 -0.41 10.79
C GLU A 139 8.09 -1.07 11.92
N THR A 140 6.97 -0.47 12.28
CA THR A 140 6.02 -0.99 13.27
C THR A 140 4.61 -1.03 12.69
N HIS A 141 3.96 -2.19 12.73
CA HIS A 141 2.56 -2.34 12.35
C HIS A 141 1.64 -1.87 13.48
N LEU A 142 0.71 -0.99 13.13
CA LEU A 142 -0.24 -0.43 14.07
C LEU A 142 -1.61 -1.12 13.96
N THR A 143 -2.26 -1.33 15.09
CA THR A 143 -3.68 -1.67 15.10
C THR A 143 -4.52 -0.50 14.56
N PRO A 144 -5.78 -0.72 14.12
CA PRO A 144 -6.61 0.37 13.59
C PRO A 144 -6.73 1.57 14.53
N LYS A 145 -6.87 1.34 15.84
CA LYS A 145 -7.00 2.41 16.83
C LYS A 145 -5.68 3.14 17.10
N GLN A 146 -4.56 2.40 17.15
CA GLN A 146 -3.23 3.01 17.23
C GLN A 146 -2.93 3.86 16.00
N ALA A 147 -3.27 3.39 14.80
CA ALA A 147 -3.06 4.12 13.56
C ALA A 147 -3.81 5.47 13.55
N LEU A 148 -5.11 5.46 13.91
CA LEU A 148 -5.90 6.69 14.01
C LEU A 148 -5.33 7.67 15.06
N LEU A 149 -4.87 7.14 16.19
CA LEU A 149 -4.30 7.95 17.25
C LEU A 149 -2.97 8.60 16.85
N VAL A 150 -2.06 7.80 16.23
CA VAL A 150 -0.79 8.30 15.70
C VAL A 150 -1.03 9.31 14.58
N GLU A 151 -1.97 9.06 13.66
CA GLU A 151 -2.36 10.02 12.63
C GLU A 151 -2.75 11.37 13.23
N MET A 152 -3.59 11.36 14.27
CA MET A 152 -4.01 12.60 14.93
C MET A 152 -2.84 13.38 15.52
N PHE A 153 -1.86 12.71 16.13
CA PHE A 153 -0.66 13.37 16.65
C PHE A 153 0.22 13.91 15.51
N LEU A 154 0.49 13.13 14.47
CA LEU A 154 1.33 13.55 13.36
C LEU A 154 0.75 14.70 12.53
N ARG A 155 -0.59 14.81 12.47
CA ARG A 155 -1.27 15.94 11.81
C ARG A 155 -1.37 17.20 12.67
N ASN A 156 -1.08 17.10 13.95
CA ASN A 156 -1.14 18.23 14.89
C ASN A 156 0.16 18.32 15.70
N PRO A 157 1.32 18.52 15.05
CA PRO A 157 2.58 18.68 15.76
C PRO A 157 2.48 19.96 16.63
N ASP A 158 3.13 19.91 17.79
CA ASP A 158 3.23 21.03 18.74
C ASP A 158 1.88 21.54 19.27
N ARG A 159 0.81 20.76 19.14
CA ARG A 159 -0.52 21.07 19.68
C ARG A 159 -0.93 20.07 20.74
N THR A 160 -1.45 20.59 21.84
CA THR A 160 -2.13 19.76 22.84
C THR A 160 -3.49 19.35 22.30
N LEU A 161 -3.74 18.04 22.25
CA LEU A 161 -5.04 17.49 21.84
C LEU A 161 -5.86 17.14 23.05
N ASP A 162 -7.10 17.61 23.07
CA ASP A 162 -8.05 17.32 24.13
C ASP A 162 -8.42 15.83 24.13
N ARG A 163 -8.48 15.21 25.32
CA ARG A 163 -8.88 13.80 25.49
C ARG A 163 -10.26 13.51 24.90
N LYS A 164 -11.19 14.47 25.01
CA LYS A 164 -12.53 14.37 24.43
C LYS A 164 -12.46 14.22 22.91
N ILE A 165 -11.68 15.07 22.27
CA ILE A 165 -11.48 15.04 20.81
C ILE A 165 -10.86 13.70 20.38
N LEU A 166 -9.86 13.21 21.13
CA LEU A 166 -9.23 11.92 20.86
C LEU A 166 -10.24 10.76 20.99
N MET A 167 -11.05 10.75 22.05
CA MET A 167 -12.07 9.71 22.25
C MET A 167 -13.14 9.75 21.16
N GLU A 168 -13.63 10.93 20.81
CA GLU A 168 -14.62 11.10 19.74
C GLU A 168 -14.08 10.63 18.39
N LYS A 169 -12.89 11.11 17.98
CA LYS A 169 -12.33 10.83 16.65
C LYS A 169 -11.82 9.41 16.51
N VAL A 170 -11.23 8.83 17.55
CA VAL A 170 -10.61 7.50 17.48
C VAL A 170 -11.59 6.38 17.85
N TRP A 171 -12.43 6.60 18.87
CA TRP A 171 -13.37 5.57 19.35
C TRP A 171 -14.83 5.84 18.97
N ASN A 172 -15.11 6.98 18.35
CA ASN A 172 -16.46 7.40 17.96
C ASN A 172 -17.42 7.43 19.17
N THR A 173 -16.93 7.94 20.31
CA THR A 173 -17.69 8.04 21.56
C THR A 173 -17.47 9.40 22.20
N ASP A 174 -18.52 9.99 22.69
CA ASP A 174 -18.54 11.21 23.50
C ASP A 174 -18.52 10.91 25.01
N TYR A 175 -18.61 9.61 25.36
CA TYR A 175 -18.59 9.15 26.74
C TYR A 175 -17.18 9.24 27.34
N LEU A 176 -17.01 10.10 28.33
CA LEU A 176 -15.74 10.37 29.02
C LEU A 176 -15.57 9.57 30.33
N GLY A 177 -16.51 8.68 30.66
CA GLY A 177 -16.52 7.98 31.94
C GLY A 177 -15.36 7.00 32.15
N ASP A 178 -14.77 6.46 31.08
CA ASP A 178 -13.59 5.62 31.18
C ASP A 178 -12.57 5.92 30.06
N THR A 179 -11.64 6.81 30.37
CA THR A 179 -10.53 7.17 29.46
C THR A 179 -9.32 6.23 29.57
N ARG A 180 -9.40 5.15 30.40
CA ARG A 180 -8.30 4.19 30.58
C ARG A 180 -7.88 3.55 29.25
N THR A 181 -8.84 3.32 28.36
CA THR A 181 -8.56 2.81 27.02
C THR A 181 -7.61 3.72 26.25
N LEU A 182 -7.79 5.03 26.31
CA LEU A 182 -6.89 5.99 25.70
C LEU A 182 -5.49 5.92 26.34
N ASP A 183 -5.40 5.87 27.66
CA ASP A 183 -4.12 5.82 28.38
C ASP A 183 -3.31 4.56 28.03
N VAL A 184 -3.98 3.41 27.92
CA VAL A 184 -3.35 2.16 27.47
C VAL A 184 -2.78 2.30 26.05
N HIS A 185 -3.53 2.89 25.12
CA HIS A 185 -3.05 3.07 23.75
C HIS A 185 -1.89 4.08 23.67
N ILE A 186 -1.94 5.17 24.41
CA ILE A 186 -0.83 6.13 24.50
C ILE A 186 0.41 5.46 25.08
N ARG A 187 0.26 4.63 26.11
CA ARG A 187 1.39 3.87 26.68
C ARG A 187 2.05 2.97 25.64
N TRP A 188 1.26 2.23 24.85
CA TRP A 188 1.78 1.36 23.81
C TRP A 188 2.50 2.11 22.67
N ILE A 189 2.04 3.31 22.33
CA ILE A 189 2.67 4.13 21.30
C ILE A 189 4.02 4.70 21.78
N ARG A 190 4.22 4.84 23.08
CA ARG A 190 5.46 5.36 23.69
C ARG A 190 6.54 4.31 23.91
N GLN A 191 6.24 3.04 23.73
CA GLN A 191 7.19 1.91 23.81
C GLN A 191 7.93 1.71 22.49
#